data_8af642703f24f3245aa3c194ea860889
#
_entry.id   8af642703f24f3245aa3c194ea860889
#
_cell.length_a   1.000
_cell.length_b   1.000
_cell.length_c   1.000
_cell.angle_alpha   90.00
_cell.angle_beta   90.00
_cell.angle_gamma   90.00
#
_symmetry.space_group_name_H-M   'P 1'
#
loop_
_entity.id
_entity.type
_entity.pdbx_description
1 polymer ?
#
loop_
_entity_poly.entity_id
_entity_poly.type
_entity_poly.pdbx_seq_one_letter_code
_entity_poly.pdbx_strand_id
1 'polypeptide(L)'
;MTTFSRPDSALLSGAVIDVSELVALRAAHGSRLILLDASVPPVVPGYESLNSALADASWQIIPGARRFDYDTRVCDPDASLPHMMPTPERFEREARSLGINNDSIIVTYDDVGLYASPRAWWMFCAMGHRNVAVLDGGLRAWIAAGQATESVGADWRAGKTANAESYAAGDYTARPMPAAFVDSTEVANALTANNTRVLDARSTARFNAEAPEPRPGVRGGHMPGAISFPFPRVLNGGTLKPRAELVDEFATVASATDRLVTSCGSGLTACVLTLGAAVAGYDSLSVYDGSWADWGSDLSLPVES
;
A
#
# COMPACT_ATOMS: atom_id res chain seq x y z
N MET A 1 3.21 -21.73 6.42
CA MET A 1 2.55 -20.68 5.61
C MET A 1 1.85 -19.76 6.59
N THR A 2 2.19 -18.50 6.63
CA THR A 2 1.51 -17.51 7.50
C THR A 2 0.34 -16.98 6.69
N THR A 3 -0.88 -17.34 7.09
CA THR A 3 -2.10 -16.86 6.43
C THR A 3 -2.48 -15.49 6.94
N PHE A 4 -2.86 -14.59 6.03
CA PHE A 4 -3.48 -13.31 6.37
C PHE A 4 -4.92 -13.57 6.79
N SER A 5 -5.15 -13.94 8.04
CA SER A 5 -6.49 -14.05 8.62
C SER A 5 -6.76 -12.87 9.55
N ARG A 6 -7.92 -12.24 9.39
CA ARG A 6 -8.40 -11.28 10.39
C ARG A 6 -8.84 -12.00 11.65
N PRO A 7 -8.64 -11.41 12.83
CA PRO A 7 -9.31 -11.89 14.02
C PRO A 7 -10.83 -11.70 13.88
N ASP A 8 -11.62 -12.67 14.36
CA ASP A 8 -13.09 -12.64 14.36
C ASP A 8 -13.71 -11.48 15.18
N SER A 9 -12.88 -10.75 15.91
CA SER A 9 -13.26 -9.57 16.72
C SER A 9 -12.80 -8.25 16.11
N ALA A 10 -12.54 -8.19 14.79
CA ALA A 10 -12.09 -6.97 14.14
C ALA A 10 -13.16 -5.88 14.21
N LEU A 11 -12.77 -4.69 14.70
CA LEU A 11 -13.63 -3.50 14.75
C LEU A 11 -13.93 -2.91 13.37
N LEU A 12 -13.29 -3.41 12.33
CA LEU A 12 -13.40 -3.00 10.94
C LEU A 12 -14.16 -4.07 10.13
N SER A 13 -15.06 -3.68 9.25
CA SER A 13 -15.83 -4.59 8.41
C SER A 13 -14.97 -5.34 7.39
N GLY A 14 -13.86 -4.73 6.96
CA GLY A 14 -13.01 -5.28 5.91
C GLY A 14 -11.60 -4.68 5.90
N ALA A 15 -10.77 -5.09 4.91
CA ALA A 15 -9.50 -4.44 4.58
C ALA A 15 -9.73 -3.06 3.96
N VAL A 16 -10.93 -2.83 3.43
CA VAL A 16 -11.40 -1.59 2.83
C VAL A 16 -12.70 -1.20 3.52
N ILE A 17 -12.83 0.08 3.85
CA ILE A 17 -14.03 0.68 4.44
C ILE A 17 -14.47 1.87 3.59
N ASP A 18 -15.76 2.20 3.61
CA ASP A 18 -16.29 3.39 2.97
C ASP A 18 -16.32 4.61 3.91
N VAL A 19 -16.70 5.77 3.37
CA VAL A 19 -16.78 7.03 4.14
C VAL A 19 -17.80 6.93 5.27
N SER A 20 -18.90 6.22 5.08
CA SER A 20 -19.97 6.10 6.10
C SER A 20 -19.48 5.31 7.31
N GLU A 21 -18.73 4.21 7.07
CA GLU A 21 -18.10 3.44 8.13
C GLU A 21 -17.02 4.26 8.86
N LEU A 22 -16.21 5.03 8.13
CA LEU A 22 -15.21 5.91 8.75
C LEU A 22 -15.86 6.95 9.67
N VAL A 23 -16.98 7.58 9.23
CA VAL A 23 -17.72 8.53 10.06
C VAL A 23 -18.26 7.86 11.32
N ALA A 24 -18.81 6.64 11.20
CA ALA A 24 -19.28 5.88 12.35
C ALA A 24 -18.16 5.50 13.31
N LEU A 25 -17.00 5.07 12.80
CA LEU A 25 -15.81 4.76 13.62
C LEU A 25 -15.30 5.99 14.37
N ARG A 26 -15.30 7.16 13.75
CA ARG A 26 -14.93 8.43 14.42
C ARG A 26 -15.86 8.74 15.60
N ALA A 27 -17.15 8.55 15.43
CA ALA A 27 -18.12 8.78 16.48
C ALA A 27 -18.00 7.77 17.65
N ALA A 28 -17.73 6.51 17.31
CA ALA A 28 -17.70 5.42 18.30
C ALA A 28 -16.36 5.28 19.02
N HIS A 29 -15.24 5.56 18.36
CA HIS A 29 -13.90 5.18 18.86
C HIS A 29 -12.93 6.34 18.98
N GLY A 30 -13.33 7.58 18.69
CA GLY A 30 -12.62 8.83 18.95
C GLY A 30 -11.09 8.74 19.03
N SER A 31 -10.58 8.67 20.25
CA SER A 31 -9.12 8.66 20.54
C SER A 31 -8.37 7.40 20.10
N ARG A 32 -9.07 6.28 19.83
CA ARG A 32 -8.46 5.04 19.34
C ARG A 32 -8.36 5.00 17.81
N LEU A 33 -9.14 5.83 17.10
CA LEU A 33 -9.09 5.91 15.66
C LEU A 33 -7.94 6.82 15.22
N ILE A 34 -7.03 6.28 14.44
CA ILE A 34 -5.90 6.98 13.85
C ILE A 34 -6.09 7.01 12.33
N LEU A 35 -6.22 8.20 11.78
CA LEU A 35 -6.24 8.41 10.33
C LEU A 35 -4.83 8.70 9.84
N LEU A 36 -4.38 8.00 8.82
CA LEU A 36 -3.05 8.14 8.24
C LEU A 36 -3.15 8.60 6.79
N ASP A 37 -2.65 9.80 6.52
CA ASP A 37 -2.41 10.28 5.17
C ASP A 37 -1.11 9.68 4.64
N ALA A 38 -1.25 8.75 3.71
CA ALA A 38 -0.17 8.03 3.06
C ALA A 38 0.11 8.53 1.63
N SER A 39 -0.38 9.72 1.28
CA SER A 39 -0.26 10.27 -0.07
C SER A 39 1.19 10.43 -0.51
N VAL A 40 1.50 9.97 -1.72
CA VAL A 40 2.78 10.25 -2.41
C VAL A 40 2.48 10.73 -3.83
N PRO A 41 3.35 11.55 -4.44
CA PRO A 41 3.16 11.96 -5.81
C PRO A 41 3.12 10.77 -6.76
N PRO A 42 2.04 10.61 -7.55
CA PRO A 42 1.97 9.53 -8.52
C PRO A 42 3.02 9.69 -9.60
N VAL A 43 3.68 8.58 -9.96
CA VAL A 43 4.62 8.52 -11.08
C VAL A 43 4.03 7.76 -12.28
N VAL A 44 2.80 7.28 -12.17
CA VAL A 44 2.09 6.53 -13.21
C VAL A 44 1.21 7.51 -13.99
N PRO A 45 1.32 7.57 -15.33
CA PRO A 45 0.47 8.42 -16.16
C PRO A 45 -1.03 8.11 -15.94
N GLY A 46 -1.85 9.15 -15.91
CA GLY A 46 -3.31 9.05 -15.70
C GLY A 46 -3.73 9.02 -14.22
N TYR A 47 -2.77 9.04 -13.31
CA TYR A 47 -3.03 9.19 -11.88
C TYR A 47 -2.51 10.54 -11.41
N GLU A 48 -3.40 11.39 -10.90
CA GLU A 48 -3.05 12.73 -10.44
C GLU A 48 -3.48 12.90 -8.98
N SER A 49 -2.56 13.44 -8.17
CA SER A 49 -2.88 13.87 -6.82
C SER A 49 -3.90 15.00 -6.84
N LEU A 50 -4.93 14.93 -6.01
CA LEU A 50 -5.90 16.01 -5.82
C LEU A 50 -5.18 17.31 -5.42
N ASN A 51 -4.15 17.17 -4.60
CA ASN A 51 -3.37 18.28 -4.07
C ASN A 51 -2.33 18.84 -5.05
N SER A 52 -2.04 18.16 -6.17
CA SER A 52 -1.04 18.62 -7.15
C SER A 52 -1.46 19.92 -7.86
N ALA A 53 -2.75 20.17 -7.98
CA ALA A 53 -3.32 21.39 -8.57
C ALA A 53 -3.40 22.56 -7.58
N LEU A 54 -3.19 22.31 -6.29
CA LEU A 54 -3.22 23.33 -5.25
C LEU A 54 -1.83 23.97 -5.10
N ALA A 55 -1.81 25.29 -4.89
CA ALA A 55 -0.57 25.97 -4.53
C ALA A 55 -0.01 25.38 -3.22
N ASP A 56 1.31 25.36 -3.08
CA ASP A 56 2.03 24.71 -1.96
C ASP A 56 1.53 25.08 -0.54
N ALA A 57 0.69 26.09 -0.42
CA ALA A 57 0.22 26.61 0.86
C ALA A 57 -1.14 26.05 1.34
N SER A 58 -1.80 25.13 0.60
CA SER A 58 -3.19 24.74 0.91
C SER A 58 -3.55 23.29 0.59
N TRP A 59 -2.73 22.33 1.03
CA TRP A 59 -3.07 20.91 0.92
C TRP A 59 -4.30 20.58 1.75
N GLN A 60 -5.21 19.81 1.14
CA GLN A 60 -6.40 19.34 1.80
C GLN A 60 -6.17 17.95 2.38
N ILE A 61 -6.56 17.76 3.63
CA ILE A 61 -6.51 16.47 4.33
C ILE A 61 -7.85 16.17 5.00
N ILE A 62 -8.06 14.92 5.40
CA ILE A 62 -9.15 14.57 6.30
C ILE A 62 -8.80 15.15 7.69
N PRO A 63 -9.69 15.92 8.34
CA PRO A 63 -9.37 16.58 9.60
C PRO A 63 -8.84 15.61 10.67
N GLY A 64 -7.75 16.00 11.33
CA GLY A 64 -7.09 15.19 12.35
C GLY A 64 -6.29 14.01 11.83
N ALA A 65 -6.08 13.89 10.51
CA ALA A 65 -5.17 12.91 9.95
C ALA A 65 -3.73 13.17 10.39
N ARG A 66 -2.90 12.12 10.39
CA ARG A 66 -1.47 12.16 10.68
C ARG A 66 -0.73 11.75 9.41
N ARG A 67 0.38 12.42 9.12
CA ARG A 67 1.18 12.11 7.94
C ARG A 67 1.95 10.81 8.16
N PHE A 68 1.71 9.81 7.32
CA PHE A 68 2.48 8.56 7.30
C PHE A 68 3.42 8.56 6.09
N ASP A 69 4.59 9.12 6.28
CA ASP A 69 5.60 9.24 5.24
C ASP A 69 6.47 7.98 5.19
N TYR A 70 6.05 7.02 4.37
CA TYR A 70 6.82 5.81 4.13
C TYR A 70 7.89 5.99 3.03
N ASP A 71 7.93 7.14 2.40
CA ASP A 71 8.91 7.44 1.34
C ASP A 71 10.25 7.90 1.92
N THR A 72 10.23 8.68 3.01
CA THR A 72 11.44 9.24 3.59
C THR A 72 11.64 8.92 5.08
N ARG A 73 10.60 8.60 5.84
CA ARG A 73 10.69 8.38 7.29
C ARG A 73 10.48 6.92 7.69
N VAL A 74 9.35 6.33 7.26
CA VAL A 74 8.97 4.95 7.63
C VAL A 74 9.49 3.98 6.57
N CYS A 75 10.76 4.09 6.25
CA CYS A 75 11.48 3.24 5.29
C CYS A 75 12.87 2.91 5.80
N ASP A 76 13.56 2.00 5.13
CA ASP A 76 14.98 1.75 5.39
C ASP A 76 15.80 2.93 4.81
N PRO A 77 16.49 3.72 5.65
CA PRO A 77 17.24 4.88 5.20
C PRO A 77 18.54 4.52 4.47
N ASP A 78 19.02 3.29 4.63
CA ASP A 78 20.28 2.80 4.06
C ASP A 78 20.06 2.03 2.75
N ALA A 79 18.79 1.76 2.40
CA ALA A 79 18.45 1.08 1.16
C ALA A 79 18.68 1.97 -0.06
N SER A 80 19.29 1.41 -1.11
CA SER A 80 19.44 2.08 -2.41
C SER A 80 18.14 2.12 -3.24
N LEU A 81 17.17 1.27 -2.88
CA LEU A 81 15.87 1.17 -3.52
C LEU A 81 14.84 2.02 -2.76
N PRO A 82 13.85 2.60 -3.45
CA PRO A 82 12.83 3.42 -2.82
C PRO A 82 11.85 2.58 -1.98
N HIS A 83 11.31 3.18 -0.93
CA HIS A 83 10.22 2.65 -0.11
C HIS A 83 10.51 1.32 0.61
N MET A 84 11.76 0.84 0.66
CA MET A 84 12.08 -0.45 1.29
C MET A 84 11.61 -0.48 2.74
N MET A 85 11.10 -1.65 3.16
CA MET A 85 10.60 -1.82 4.52
C MET A 85 11.67 -1.50 5.55
N PRO A 86 11.35 -0.71 6.58
CA PRO A 86 12.27 -0.46 7.68
C PRO A 86 12.38 -1.69 8.59
N THR A 87 13.40 -1.69 9.46
CA THR A 87 13.45 -2.67 10.55
C THR A 87 12.24 -2.53 11.48
N PRO A 88 11.83 -3.61 12.18
CA PRO A 88 10.72 -3.55 13.15
C PRO A 88 10.89 -2.44 14.19
N GLU A 89 12.10 -2.24 14.70
CA GLU A 89 12.42 -1.24 15.73
C GLU A 89 12.25 0.19 15.18
N ARG A 90 12.63 0.42 13.92
CA ARG A 90 12.39 1.70 13.26
C ARG A 90 10.90 1.93 13.03
N PHE A 91 10.19 0.93 12.53
CA PHE A 91 8.74 1.01 12.35
C PHE A 91 8.01 1.31 13.66
N GLU A 92 8.36 0.61 14.76
CA GLU A 92 7.82 0.89 16.10
C GLU A 92 8.03 2.33 16.53
N ARG A 93 9.27 2.83 16.40
CA ARG A 93 9.61 4.20 16.79
C ARG A 93 8.75 5.22 16.03
N GLU A 94 8.62 5.05 14.71
CA GLU A 94 7.84 5.96 13.88
C GLU A 94 6.33 5.84 14.18
N ALA A 95 5.81 4.62 14.35
CA ALA A 95 4.41 4.40 14.74
C ALA A 95 4.10 5.02 16.12
N ARG A 96 4.97 4.82 17.11
CA ARG A 96 4.83 5.45 18.43
C ARG A 96 4.88 6.97 18.38
N SER A 97 5.74 7.54 17.53
CA SER A 97 5.81 8.99 17.35
C SER A 97 4.52 9.58 16.77
N LEU A 98 3.77 8.78 16.03
CA LEU A 98 2.42 9.09 15.55
C LEU A 98 1.34 8.77 16.58
N GLY A 99 1.67 8.46 17.83
CA GLY A 99 0.72 8.13 18.90
C GLY A 99 -0.09 6.86 18.63
N ILE A 100 0.45 5.91 17.87
CA ILE A 100 -0.21 4.65 17.56
C ILE A 100 0.02 3.66 18.70
N ASN A 101 -1.05 3.05 19.18
CA ASN A 101 -1.06 2.02 20.21
C ASN A 101 -1.36 0.64 19.60
N ASN A 102 -1.08 -0.42 20.36
CA ASN A 102 -1.39 -1.80 19.95
C ASN A 102 -2.89 -2.03 19.70
N ASP A 103 -3.76 -1.26 20.36
CA ASP A 103 -5.22 -1.34 20.23
C ASP A 103 -5.82 -0.27 19.31
N SER A 104 -5.00 0.55 18.65
CA SER A 104 -5.48 1.57 17.70
C SER A 104 -6.25 0.95 16.54
N ILE A 105 -7.27 1.68 16.08
CA ILE A 105 -7.94 1.41 14.81
C ILE A 105 -7.29 2.33 13.78
N ILE A 106 -6.65 1.77 12.78
CA ILE A 106 -5.92 2.55 11.77
C ILE A 106 -6.71 2.56 10.47
N VAL A 107 -6.91 3.74 9.91
CA VAL A 107 -7.44 3.90 8.55
C VAL A 107 -6.45 4.71 7.73
N THR A 108 -5.91 4.07 6.68
CA THR A 108 -5.00 4.73 5.74
C THR A 108 -5.78 5.27 4.55
N TYR A 109 -5.37 6.41 4.02
CA TYR A 109 -5.92 6.98 2.79
C TYR A 109 -4.85 7.72 1.99
N ASP A 110 -5.13 7.99 0.73
CA ASP A 110 -4.34 8.90 -0.10
C ASP A 110 -5.24 9.86 -0.90
N ASP A 111 -4.65 10.85 -1.50
CA ASP A 111 -5.36 11.91 -2.23
C ASP A 111 -5.63 11.57 -3.71
N VAL A 112 -5.15 10.44 -4.18
CA VAL A 112 -5.43 9.91 -5.54
C VAL A 112 -6.67 9.04 -5.55
N GLY A 113 -6.87 8.27 -4.46
CA GLY A 113 -7.97 7.33 -4.29
C GLY A 113 -7.49 6.01 -3.69
N LEU A 114 -7.05 5.08 -4.52
CA LEU A 114 -6.37 3.84 -4.10
C LEU A 114 -5.07 3.69 -4.90
N TYR A 115 -4.04 4.40 -4.47
CA TYR A 115 -2.73 4.37 -5.12
C TYR A 115 -1.59 4.08 -4.13
N ALA A 116 -1.53 4.85 -3.07
CA ALA A 116 -0.45 4.86 -2.10
C ALA A 116 -0.84 4.27 -0.74
N SER A 117 -2.08 4.49 -0.32
CA SER A 117 -2.62 4.03 0.96
C SER A 117 -2.60 2.49 1.14
N PRO A 118 -2.76 1.66 0.09
CA PRO A 118 -2.60 0.21 0.24
C PRO A 118 -1.18 -0.20 0.69
N ARG A 119 -0.14 0.58 0.35
CA ARG A 119 1.21 0.31 0.84
C ARG A 119 1.29 0.51 2.35
N ALA A 120 0.79 1.61 2.87
CA ALA A 120 0.75 1.87 4.31
C ALA A 120 -0.05 0.78 5.05
N TRP A 121 -1.23 0.40 4.53
CA TRP A 121 -2.02 -0.70 5.06
C TRP A 121 -1.23 -2.00 5.15
N TRP A 122 -0.55 -2.39 4.06
CA TRP A 122 0.22 -3.64 4.03
C TRP A 122 1.44 -3.60 4.96
N MET A 123 2.08 -2.45 5.14
CA MET A 123 3.18 -2.28 6.11
C MET A 123 2.70 -2.56 7.54
N PHE A 124 1.53 -2.04 7.94
CA PHE A 124 0.95 -2.35 9.25
C PHE A 124 0.56 -3.83 9.37
N CYS A 125 -0.04 -4.43 8.34
CA CYS A 125 -0.31 -5.86 8.30
C CYS A 125 0.97 -6.68 8.47
N ALA A 126 2.02 -6.34 7.73
CA ALA A 126 3.32 -7.00 7.79
C ALA A 126 3.99 -6.89 9.16
N MET A 127 3.73 -5.79 9.88
CA MET A 127 4.19 -5.59 11.25
C MET A 127 3.20 -6.08 12.33
N GLY A 128 2.20 -6.89 11.89
CA GLY A 128 1.31 -7.62 12.78
C GLY A 128 0.12 -6.84 13.33
N HIS A 129 -0.13 -5.61 12.85
CA HIS A 129 -1.30 -4.84 13.24
C HIS A 129 -2.54 -5.34 12.49
N ARG A 130 -3.61 -5.68 13.24
CA ARG A 130 -4.80 -6.33 12.66
C ARG A 130 -5.97 -5.36 12.44
N ASN A 131 -6.04 -4.27 13.22
CA ASN A 131 -7.10 -3.28 13.10
C ASN A 131 -6.70 -2.16 12.13
N VAL A 132 -6.41 -2.50 10.89
CA VAL A 132 -6.05 -1.55 9.84
C VAL A 132 -6.86 -1.78 8.59
N ALA A 133 -7.37 -0.69 7.99
CA ALA A 133 -8.10 -0.69 6.73
C ALA A 133 -7.68 0.50 5.84
N VAL A 134 -8.05 0.41 4.58
CA VAL A 134 -7.91 1.49 3.60
C VAL A 134 -9.27 2.16 3.42
N LEU A 135 -9.31 3.50 3.39
CA LEU A 135 -10.51 4.24 3.00
C LEU A 135 -10.69 4.15 1.49
N ASP A 136 -11.76 3.51 1.04
CA ASP A 136 -12.07 3.37 -0.39
C ASP A 136 -12.28 4.73 -1.06
N GLY A 137 -11.57 4.96 -2.15
CA GLY A 137 -11.57 6.23 -2.87
C GLY A 137 -10.85 7.39 -2.16
N GLY A 138 -10.28 7.15 -0.98
CA GLY A 138 -9.41 8.08 -0.26
C GLY A 138 -10.01 9.46 0.00
N LEU A 139 -9.19 10.50 -0.10
CA LEU A 139 -9.63 11.89 0.10
C LEU A 139 -10.69 12.32 -0.92
N ARG A 140 -10.65 11.79 -2.14
CA ARG A 140 -11.64 12.12 -3.18
C ARG A 140 -13.06 11.66 -2.78
N ALA A 141 -13.18 10.43 -2.27
CA ALA A 141 -14.44 9.89 -1.79
C ALA A 141 -14.93 10.66 -0.54
N TRP A 142 -14.03 11.04 0.36
CA TRP A 142 -14.36 11.86 1.54
C TRP A 142 -14.99 13.19 1.14
N ILE A 143 -14.37 13.91 0.19
CA ILE A 143 -14.91 15.18 -0.33
C ILE A 143 -16.23 14.97 -1.08
N ALA A 144 -16.30 13.94 -1.92
CA ALA A 144 -17.54 13.64 -2.68
C ALA A 144 -18.74 13.31 -1.77
N ALA A 145 -18.46 12.75 -0.57
CA ALA A 145 -19.48 12.53 0.46
C ALA A 145 -19.86 13.81 1.24
N GLY A 146 -19.37 14.98 0.83
CA GLY A 146 -19.70 16.27 1.46
C GLY A 146 -19.04 16.49 2.82
N GLN A 147 -18.01 15.72 3.16
CA GLN A 147 -17.31 15.82 4.42
C GLN A 147 -16.30 16.98 4.41
N ALA A 148 -16.15 17.65 5.56
CA ALA A 148 -15.21 18.76 5.71
C ALA A 148 -13.76 18.30 5.57
N THR A 149 -12.91 19.17 5.02
CA THR A 149 -11.46 19.00 4.94
C THR A 149 -10.76 20.02 5.82
N GLU A 150 -9.48 19.75 6.10
CA GLU A 150 -8.55 20.66 6.79
C GLU A 150 -7.45 21.06 5.82
N SER A 151 -7.07 22.35 5.83
CA SER A 151 -5.97 22.86 5.03
C SER A 151 -4.66 22.81 5.82
N VAL A 152 -3.62 22.27 5.23
CA VAL A 152 -2.28 22.17 5.80
C VAL A 152 -1.25 22.77 4.84
N GLY A 153 -0.12 23.24 5.38
CA GLY A 153 0.93 23.86 4.59
C GLY A 153 1.87 22.88 3.89
N ALA A 154 2.80 23.41 3.09
CA ALA A 154 3.79 22.66 2.32
C ALA A 154 4.64 21.68 3.15
N ASP A 155 4.89 22.00 4.41
CA ASP A 155 5.64 21.13 5.34
C ASP A 155 4.95 19.78 5.59
N TRP A 156 3.62 19.71 5.44
CA TRP A 156 2.89 18.45 5.53
C TRP A 156 3.36 17.45 4.48
N ARG A 157 3.50 17.89 3.24
CA ARG A 157 4.00 17.07 2.14
C ARG A 157 5.42 16.56 2.39
N ALA A 158 6.27 17.44 2.93
CA ALA A 158 7.66 17.12 3.20
C ALA A 158 7.86 16.23 4.44
N GLY A 159 6.78 15.73 5.06
CA GLY A 159 6.87 14.97 6.32
C GLY A 159 7.45 15.76 7.50
N LYS A 160 7.61 17.09 7.30
CA LYS A 160 8.21 18.02 8.29
C LYS A 160 7.18 18.64 9.22
N THR A 161 5.97 18.11 9.25
CA THR A 161 4.93 18.68 10.11
C THR A 161 5.29 18.54 11.58
N ALA A 162 4.93 19.56 12.32
CA ALA A 162 5.04 19.66 13.79
C ALA A 162 4.37 18.48 14.55
N ASN A 163 3.76 17.57 13.82
CA ASN A 163 2.96 16.48 14.36
C ASN A 163 3.78 15.41 15.09
N ALA A 164 5.06 15.23 14.78
CA ALA A 164 5.91 14.28 15.50
C ALA A 164 6.17 14.70 16.96
N GLU A 165 6.05 15.99 17.26
CA GLU A 165 6.19 16.51 18.64
C GLU A 165 4.84 16.76 19.34
N SER A 166 3.72 16.64 18.61
CA SER A 166 2.38 17.05 19.12
C SER A 166 1.53 15.86 19.60
N TYR A 167 1.91 14.63 19.35
CA TYR A 167 1.19 13.46 19.85
C TYR A 167 1.91 12.85 21.06
N ALA A 168 1.15 12.47 22.09
CA ALA A 168 1.70 11.60 23.11
C ALA A 168 2.20 10.30 22.47
N ALA A 169 3.40 9.85 22.83
CA ALA A 169 3.96 8.63 22.27
C ALA A 169 3.05 7.43 22.53
N GLY A 170 2.79 6.63 21.49
CA GLY A 170 2.03 5.40 21.59
C GLY A 170 2.86 4.25 22.17
N ASP A 171 2.20 3.10 22.35
CA ASP A 171 2.79 1.86 22.87
C ASP A 171 2.94 0.76 21.81
N TYR A 172 2.79 1.10 20.51
CA TYR A 172 2.84 0.14 19.42
C TYR A 172 4.06 -0.78 19.49
N THR A 173 3.83 -2.08 19.28
CA THR A 173 4.88 -3.10 19.22
C THR A 173 4.73 -3.90 17.95
N ALA A 174 5.77 -3.91 17.13
CA ALA A 174 5.79 -4.67 15.89
C ALA A 174 5.89 -6.17 16.15
N ARG A 175 5.10 -6.94 15.39
CA ARG A 175 5.13 -8.40 15.37
C ARG A 175 5.22 -8.84 13.93
N PRO A 176 6.43 -8.82 13.34
CA PRO A 176 6.62 -9.06 11.92
C PRO A 176 6.01 -10.37 11.46
N MET A 177 5.24 -10.32 10.37
CA MET A 177 4.72 -11.49 9.69
C MET A 177 5.79 -12.01 8.70
N PRO A 178 6.29 -13.23 8.88
CA PRO A 178 7.21 -13.83 7.91
C PRO A 178 6.62 -13.83 6.50
N ALA A 179 7.45 -13.53 5.51
CA ALA A 179 7.09 -13.53 4.09
C ALA A 179 5.95 -12.55 3.68
N ALA A 180 5.58 -11.57 4.50
CA ALA A 180 4.68 -10.50 4.06
C ALA A 180 5.34 -9.62 2.99
N PHE A 181 6.62 -9.31 3.18
CA PHE A 181 7.50 -8.79 2.15
C PHE A 181 8.57 -9.84 1.84
N VAL A 182 8.93 -9.96 0.56
CA VAL A 182 9.87 -10.95 0.04
C VAL A 182 10.95 -10.26 -0.78
N ASP A 183 12.14 -10.89 -0.85
CA ASP A 183 13.28 -10.43 -1.64
C ASP A 183 13.34 -11.12 -3.03
N SER A 184 14.35 -10.77 -3.83
CA SER A 184 14.56 -11.34 -5.16
C SER A 184 14.82 -12.85 -5.15
N THR A 185 15.48 -13.37 -4.11
CA THR A 185 15.74 -14.80 -3.95
C THR A 185 14.43 -15.57 -3.70
N GLU A 186 13.58 -15.06 -2.83
CA GLU A 186 12.28 -15.65 -2.55
C GLU A 186 11.35 -15.59 -3.76
N VAL A 187 11.40 -14.49 -4.54
CA VAL A 187 10.65 -14.37 -5.79
C VAL A 187 11.15 -15.34 -6.85
N ALA A 188 12.45 -15.52 -7.02
CA ALA A 188 13.01 -16.52 -7.93
C ALA A 188 12.50 -17.94 -7.61
N ASN A 189 12.42 -18.28 -6.33
CA ASN A 189 11.81 -19.54 -5.89
C ASN A 189 10.29 -19.60 -6.16
N ALA A 190 9.58 -18.49 -5.96
CA ALA A 190 8.15 -18.38 -6.18
C ALA A 190 7.76 -18.58 -7.66
N LEU A 191 8.57 -18.05 -8.59
CA LEU A 191 8.36 -18.18 -10.05
C LEU A 191 8.36 -19.62 -10.54
N THR A 192 9.04 -20.53 -9.83
CA THR A 192 9.12 -21.97 -10.18
C THR A 192 8.17 -22.84 -9.37
N ALA A 193 7.46 -22.29 -8.39
CA ALA A 193 6.59 -23.05 -7.50
C ALA A 193 5.19 -23.27 -8.12
N ASN A 194 4.68 -24.50 -8.10
CA ASN A 194 3.41 -24.87 -8.77
C ASN A 194 2.17 -24.16 -8.22
N ASN A 195 2.17 -23.80 -6.92
CA ASN A 195 1.02 -23.21 -6.23
C ASN A 195 1.26 -21.74 -5.86
N THR A 196 2.12 -21.05 -6.61
CA THR A 196 2.42 -19.66 -6.42
C THR A 196 2.28 -18.91 -7.75
N ARG A 197 1.74 -17.71 -7.71
CA ARG A 197 1.66 -16.82 -8.86
C ARG A 197 2.34 -15.50 -8.51
N VAL A 198 3.25 -15.08 -9.40
CA VAL A 198 3.89 -13.76 -9.31
C VAL A 198 3.15 -12.83 -10.26
N LEU A 199 2.49 -11.80 -9.71
CA LEU A 199 1.67 -10.86 -10.46
C LEU A 199 2.38 -9.51 -10.54
N ASP A 200 2.58 -9.00 -11.76
CA ASP A 200 3.21 -7.70 -12.01
C ASP A 200 2.13 -6.63 -12.26
N ALA A 201 2.06 -5.67 -11.36
CA ALA A 201 1.08 -4.58 -11.35
C ALA A 201 1.40 -3.43 -12.33
N ARG A 202 2.55 -3.46 -13.02
CA ARG A 202 2.92 -2.44 -14.02
C ARG A 202 1.98 -2.50 -15.22
N SER A 203 2.00 -1.47 -16.05
CA SER A 203 1.28 -1.52 -17.34
C SER A 203 1.83 -2.64 -18.22
N THR A 204 0.97 -3.24 -19.04
CA THR A 204 1.35 -4.29 -19.99
C THR A 204 2.48 -3.84 -20.92
N ALA A 205 2.46 -2.57 -21.34
CA ALA A 205 3.53 -2.02 -22.19
C ALA A 205 4.91 -2.00 -21.50
N ARG A 206 4.96 -1.70 -20.19
CA ARG A 206 6.22 -1.80 -19.43
C ARG A 206 6.64 -3.25 -19.20
N PHE A 207 5.68 -4.12 -18.93
CA PHE A 207 5.92 -5.55 -18.77
C PHE A 207 6.54 -6.17 -20.04
N ASN A 208 6.06 -5.81 -21.22
CA ASN A 208 6.54 -6.29 -22.52
C ASN A 208 7.74 -5.50 -23.10
N ALA A 209 8.37 -4.62 -22.32
CA ALA A 209 9.42 -3.72 -22.79
C ALA A 209 9.01 -2.76 -23.96
N GLU A 210 7.71 -2.57 -24.17
CA GLU A 210 7.15 -1.65 -25.19
C GLU A 210 7.13 -0.19 -24.73
N ALA A 211 7.27 0.04 -23.40
CA ALA A 211 7.40 1.36 -22.81
C ALA A 211 8.63 1.40 -21.89
N PRO A 212 9.31 2.56 -21.78
CA PRO A 212 10.50 2.70 -20.96
C PRO A 212 10.18 2.63 -19.47
N GLU A 213 11.15 2.17 -18.68
CA GLU A 213 11.09 2.29 -17.23
C GLU A 213 11.37 3.73 -16.79
N PRO A 214 10.64 4.26 -15.78
CA PRO A 214 10.82 5.64 -15.35
C PRO A 214 12.18 5.90 -14.66
N ARG A 215 12.85 4.84 -14.17
CA ARG A 215 14.15 4.96 -13.49
C ARG A 215 15.29 4.64 -14.44
N PRO A 216 16.34 5.48 -14.50
CA PRO A 216 17.54 5.19 -15.29
C PRO A 216 18.22 3.88 -14.85
N GLY A 217 18.73 3.12 -15.82
CA GLY A 217 19.48 1.89 -15.56
C GLY A 217 18.64 0.64 -15.31
N VAL A 218 17.31 0.77 -15.26
CA VAL A 218 16.39 -0.36 -15.13
C VAL A 218 16.04 -0.90 -16.52
N ARG A 219 16.24 -2.22 -16.74
CA ARG A 219 15.91 -2.89 -18.00
C ARG A 219 14.40 -2.90 -18.25
N GLY A 220 13.97 -2.87 -19.52
CA GLY A 220 12.60 -3.21 -19.92
C GLY A 220 12.37 -4.72 -19.84
N GLY A 221 11.10 -5.15 -19.79
CA GLY A 221 10.70 -6.56 -19.72
C GLY A 221 10.16 -6.97 -18.35
N HIS A 222 10.21 -8.28 -18.05
CA HIS A 222 9.62 -8.85 -16.85
C HIS A 222 10.40 -10.06 -16.33
N MET A 223 10.07 -10.51 -15.13
CA MET A 223 10.58 -11.74 -14.52
C MET A 223 10.03 -12.95 -15.29
N PRO A 224 10.88 -13.91 -15.74
CA PRO A 224 10.42 -15.12 -16.42
C PRO A 224 9.37 -15.88 -15.61
N GLY A 225 8.20 -16.10 -16.20
CA GLY A 225 7.08 -16.76 -15.53
C GLY A 225 6.18 -15.86 -14.68
N ALA A 226 6.47 -14.56 -14.57
CA ALA A 226 5.54 -13.60 -13.98
C ALA A 226 4.33 -13.36 -14.91
N ILE A 227 3.23 -12.95 -14.32
CA ILE A 227 1.97 -12.69 -15.03
C ILE A 227 1.71 -11.19 -15.04
N SER A 228 1.49 -10.61 -16.22
CA SER A 228 1.04 -9.22 -16.35
C SER A 228 -0.37 -9.06 -15.78
N PHE A 229 -0.49 -8.32 -14.68
CA PHE A 229 -1.77 -8.04 -14.03
C PHE A 229 -1.82 -6.57 -13.57
N PRO A 230 -1.96 -5.63 -14.52
CA PRO A 230 -1.93 -4.20 -14.22
C PRO A 230 -2.91 -3.81 -13.11
N PHE A 231 -2.44 -3.03 -12.13
CA PHE A 231 -3.24 -2.69 -10.95
C PHE A 231 -4.60 -2.00 -11.26
N PRO A 232 -4.79 -1.27 -12.37
CA PRO A 232 -6.11 -0.74 -12.71
C PRO A 232 -7.19 -1.82 -12.93
N ARG A 233 -6.79 -3.07 -13.18
CA ARG A 233 -7.75 -4.20 -13.32
C ARG A 233 -8.58 -4.44 -12.06
N VAL A 234 -8.05 -4.13 -10.89
CA VAL A 234 -8.77 -4.29 -9.62
C VAL A 234 -9.52 -3.02 -9.19
N LEU A 235 -9.42 -1.95 -9.97
CA LEU A 235 -10.04 -0.67 -9.65
C LEU A 235 -11.23 -0.35 -10.56
N ASN A 236 -12.15 0.45 -10.00
CA ASN A 236 -13.21 1.15 -10.72
C ASN A 236 -13.00 2.66 -10.53
N GLY A 237 -12.21 3.27 -11.42
CA GLY A 237 -11.69 4.61 -11.18
C GLY A 237 -10.75 4.67 -9.99
N GLY A 238 -11.07 5.49 -8.97
CA GLY A 238 -10.28 5.64 -7.74
C GLY A 238 -10.69 4.70 -6.60
N THR A 239 -11.67 3.81 -6.81
CA THR A 239 -12.19 2.86 -5.79
C THR A 239 -11.87 1.42 -6.15
N LEU A 240 -11.95 0.52 -5.19
CA LEU A 240 -11.79 -0.90 -5.43
C LEU A 240 -13.05 -1.47 -6.12
N LYS A 241 -12.89 -2.43 -7.02
CA LYS A 241 -14.01 -3.18 -7.58
C LYS A 241 -14.77 -3.94 -6.48
N PRO A 242 -16.08 -4.20 -6.67
CA PRO A 242 -16.84 -5.07 -5.78
C PRO A 242 -16.18 -6.46 -5.63
N ARG A 243 -16.31 -7.06 -4.45
CA ARG A 243 -15.69 -8.36 -4.14
C ARG A 243 -15.95 -9.43 -5.19
N ALA A 244 -17.16 -9.52 -5.72
CA ALA A 244 -17.49 -10.51 -6.74
C ALA A 244 -16.65 -10.33 -8.03
N GLU A 245 -16.52 -9.08 -8.49
CA GLU A 245 -15.70 -8.77 -9.67
C GLU A 245 -14.21 -9.04 -9.42
N LEU A 246 -13.71 -8.76 -8.19
CA LEU A 246 -12.33 -9.10 -7.81
C LEU A 246 -12.08 -10.60 -7.84
N VAL A 247 -13.01 -11.39 -7.32
CA VAL A 247 -12.92 -12.87 -7.39
C VAL A 247 -12.80 -13.32 -8.85
N ASP A 248 -13.64 -12.80 -9.74
CA ASP A 248 -13.60 -13.11 -11.17
C ASP A 248 -12.30 -12.67 -11.84
N GLU A 249 -11.80 -11.46 -11.51
CA GLU A 249 -10.53 -10.96 -12.04
C GLU A 249 -9.34 -11.84 -11.65
N PHE A 250 -9.20 -12.17 -10.37
CA PHE A 250 -8.09 -13.00 -9.90
C PHE A 250 -8.21 -14.45 -10.37
N ALA A 251 -9.41 -14.99 -10.55
CA ALA A 251 -9.63 -16.34 -11.08
C ALA A 251 -9.09 -16.52 -12.51
N THR A 252 -8.85 -15.43 -13.26
CA THR A 252 -8.23 -15.48 -14.58
C THR A 252 -6.76 -15.89 -14.54
N VAL A 253 -6.09 -15.76 -13.40
CA VAL A 253 -4.63 -15.93 -13.26
C VAL A 253 -4.20 -16.84 -12.10
N ALA A 254 -5.08 -17.13 -11.16
CA ALA A 254 -4.76 -17.88 -9.95
C ALA A 254 -5.94 -18.69 -9.44
N SER A 255 -5.65 -19.84 -8.84
CA SER A 255 -6.63 -20.60 -8.06
C SER A 255 -6.79 -19.97 -6.67
N ALA A 256 -7.95 -20.14 -6.05
CA ALA A 256 -8.27 -19.58 -4.73
C ALA A 256 -7.30 -20.02 -3.60
N THR A 257 -6.57 -21.11 -3.79
CA THR A 257 -5.60 -21.66 -2.84
C THR A 257 -4.14 -21.31 -3.19
N ASP A 258 -3.91 -20.60 -4.30
CA ASP A 258 -2.56 -20.19 -4.67
C ASP A 258 -2.03 -19.10 -3.74
N ARG A 259 -0.72 -19.12 -3.48
CA ARG A 259 0.00 -17.99 -2.92
C ARG A 259 0.17 -16.94 -4.01
N LEU A 260 -0.13 -15.70 -3.69
CA LEU A 260 0.12 -14.58 -4.59
C LEU A 260 1.31 -13.76 -4.08
N VAL A 261 2.27 -13.55 -4.96
CA VAL A 261 3.37 -12.61 -4.78
C VAL A 261 3.13 -11.46 -5.75
N THR A 262 2.92 -10.26 -5.24
CA THR A 262 2.68 -9.10 -6.09
C THR A 262 3.96 -8.27 -6.25
N SER A 263 4.19 -7.76 -7.43
CA SER A 263 5.31 -6.90 -7.80
C SER A 263 4.83 -5.69 -8.60
N CYS A 264 5.63 -4.65 -8.66
CA CYS A 264 5.39 -3.52 -9.58
C CYS A 264 6.71 -2.83 -9.96
N GLY A 265 6.76 -1.50 -10.00
CA GLY A 265 8.00 -0.74 -10.22
C GLY A 265 8.88 -0.63 -8.97
N SER A 266 8.28 -0.45 -7.79
CA SER A 266 8.98 -0.19 -6.50
C SER A 266 8.15 -0.61 -5.27
N GLY A 267 7.33 -1.65 -5.37
CA GLY A 267 6.56 -2.17 -4.26
C GLY A 267 5.34 -1.33 -3.83
N LEU A 268 4.99 -0.28 -4.56
CA LEU A 268 3.87 0.60 -4.23
C LEU A 268 2.54 0.08 -4.78
N THR A 269 2.36 0.07 -6.10
CA THR A 269 1.10 -0.38 -6.74
C THR A 269 0.91 -1.90 -6.66
N ALA A 270 1.95 -2.66 -6.34
CA ALA A 270 1.84 -4.06 -5.94
C ALA A 270 0.89 -4.23 -4.75
N CYS A 271 0.92 -3.30 -3.79
CA CYS A 271 0.03 -3.34 -2.63
C CYS A 271 -1.45 -3.08 -2.99
N VAL A 272 -1.73 -2.41 -4.11
CA VAL A 272 -3.12 -2.29 -4.62
C VAL A 272 -3.64 -3.67 -5.04
N LEU A 273 -2.81 -4.47 -5.74
CA LEU A 273 -3.17 -5.86 -6.05
C LEU A 273 -3.32 -6.72 -4.80
N THR A 274 -2.40 -6.55 -3.82
CA THR A 274 -2.48 -7.27 -2.54
C THR A 274 -3.77 -6.96 -1.79
N LEU A 275 -4.20 -5.69 -1.77
CA LEU A 275 -5.46 -5.27 -1.18
C LEU A 275 -6.67 -5.91 -1.91
N GLY A 276 -6.67 -5.85 -3.25
CA GLY A 276 -7.71 -6.48 -4.07
C GLY A 276 -7.79 -8.00 -3.84
N ALA A 277 -6.65 -8.68 -3.77
CA ALA A 277 -6.57 -10.11 -3.49
C ALA A 277 -7.09 -10.46 -2.08
N ALA A 278 -6.75 -9.66 -1.07
CA ALA A 278 -7.26 -9.83 0.29
C ALA A 278 -8.80 -9.69 0.36
N VAL A 279 -9.36 -8.73 -0.39
CA VAL A 279 -10.83 -8.56 -0.50
C VAL A 279 -11.47 -9.69 -1.30
N ALA A 280 -10.80 -10.20 -2.34
CA ALA A 280 -11.26 -11.38 -3.10
C ALA A 280 -11.28 -12.66 -2.24
N GLY A 281 -10.47 -12.72 -1.17
CA GLY A 281 -10.44 -13.85 -0.24
C GLY A 281 -9.15 -14.68 -0.26
N TYR A 282 -8.12 -14.19 -0.94
CA TYR A 282 -6.78 -14.80 -0.85
C TYR A 282 -6.15 -14.46 0.51
N ASP A 283 -5.60 -15.46 1.18
CA ASP A 283 -4.99 -15.33 2.51
C ASP A 283 -3.47 -15.56 2.51
N SER A 284 -2.91 -16.11 1.44
CA SER A 284 -1.47 -16.31 1.27
C SER A 284 -0.89 -15.25 0.33
N LEU A 285 -0.56 -14.09 0.91
CA LEU A 285 -0.17 -12.89 0.19
C LEU A 285 1.23 -12.45 0.56
N SER A 286 1.99 -11.99 -0.44
CA SER A 286 3.31 -11.39 -0.27
C SER A 286 3.50 -10.24 -1.27
N VAL A 287 4.32 -9.28 -0.90
CA VAL A 287 4.76 -8.21 -1.79
C VAL A 287 6.26 -8.33 -2.02
N TYR A 288 6.71 -8.33 -3.26
CA TYR A 288 8.12 -8.18 -3.59
C TYR A 288 8.53 -6.72 -3.35
N ASP A 289 9.27 -6.50 -2.26
CA ASP A 289 9.56 -5.14 -1.79
C ASP A 289 10.38 -4.35 -2.80
N GLY A 290 11.50 -4.88 -3.28
CA GLY A 290 12.35 -4.26 -4.30
C GLY A 290 11.70 -4.16 -5.67
N SER A 291 10.78 -5.06 -5.99
CA SER A 291 10.01 -5.08 -7.23
C SER A 291 10.91 -5.01 -8.48
N TRP A 292 10.42 -4.40 -9.56
CA TRP A 292 11.18 -4.29 -10.81
C TRP A 292 12.40 -3.37 -10.69
N ALA A 293 12.39 -2.39 -9.77
CA ALA A 293 13.56 -1.56 -9.50
C ALA A 293 14.76 -2.38 -8.98
N ASP A 294 14.50 -3.47 -8.25
CA ASP A 294 15.50 -4.44 -7.83
C ASP A 294 15.85 -5.40 -8.99
N TRP A 295 14.88 -6.20 -9.44
CA TRP A 295 15.09 -7.25 -10.44
C TRP A 295 15.64 -6.73 -11.77
N GLY A 296 15.04 -5.65 -12.29
CA GLY A 296 15.44 -5.04 -13.56
C GLY A 296 16.81 -4.37 -13.54
N SER A 297 17.30 -3.98 -12.37
CA SER A 297 18.63 -3.38 -12.19
C SER A 297 19.74 -4.41 -12.02
N ASP A 298 19.42 -5.59 -11.51
CA ASP A 298 20.39 -6.67 -11.33
C ASP A 298 20.64 -7.43 -12.65
N LEU A 299 21.80 -7.22 -13.26
CA LEU A 299 22.16 -7.85 -14.54
C LEU A 299 22.37 -9.37 -14.42
N SER A 300 22.48 -9.91 -13.23
CA SER A 300 22.60 -11.37 -13.00
C SER A 300 21.25 -12.09 -13.04
N LEU A 301 20.13 -11.36 -12.88
CA LEU A 301 18.79 -11.92 -12.89
C LEU A 301 18.23 -11.99 -14.33
N PRO A 302 17.52 -13.07 -14.69
CA PRO A 302 16.96 -13.24 -16.03
C PRO A 302 15.80 -12.29 -16.30
N VAL A 303 15.64 -11.88 -17.56
CA VAL A 303 14.56 -11.01 -18.03
C VAL A 303 14.00 -11.56 -19.32
N GLU A 304 12.66 -11.54 -19.45
CA GLU A 304 11.90 -11.76 -20.69
C GLU A 304 11.22 -10.47 -21.14
N SER A 305 10.87 -10.39 -22.44
CA SER A 305 10.21 -9.23 -23.07
C SER A 305 9.24 -9.67 -24.15
#